data_2d4892b6aa6e29d4268c409c1cc265c6
#
_entry.id   2d4892b6aa6e29d4268c409c1cc265c6
#
_cell.length_a   1.000
_cell.length_b   1.000
_cell.length_c   1.000
_cell.angle_alpha   90.00
_cell.angle_beta   90.00
_cell.angle_gamma   90.00
#
_symmetry.space_group_name_H-M   'P 1'
#
loop_
_entity.id
_entity.type
_entity.pdbx_description
1 polymer ?
#
loop_
_entity_poly.entity_id
_entity_poly.type
_entity_poly.pdbx_seq_one_letter_code
_entity_poly.pdbx_strand_id
1 'polypeptide(L)'
;ALYAYMPRIIRYYLDEDPILPNVETHLCREPEGLQYTLDHLHELVVKPVGEAGGYGITVGPHASAEELEACRQKVLDRPHDWISQPMIDLSVAPTLVDTGIEPRHVDLRTFAVTGRDTWVLPGGLSRVALRKGSLIVNSSQGGGSKDTWVLEDDRPT
;
A
#
# COMPACT_ATOMS: atom_id res chain seq x y z
N ALA A 1 -1.62 -7.92 -8.67
CA ALA A 1 -1.04 -9.23 -8.27
C ALA A 1 0.46 -9.36 -8.53
N LEU A 2 1.05 -8.66 -9.51
CA LEU A 2 2.49 -8.74 -9.80
C LEU A 2 3.35 -8.44 -8.56
N TYR A 3 2.93 -7.50 -7.73
CA TYR A 3 3.62 -7.11 -6.50
C TYR A 3 3.96 -8.31 -5.58
N ALA A 4 3.04 -9.28 -5.46
CA ALA A 4 3.26 -10.46 -4.63
C ALA A 4 4.43 -11.35 -5.11
N TYR A 5 4.77 -11.28 -6.39
CA TYR A 5 5.86 -12.06 -6.98
C TYR A 5 7.19 -11.32 -7.01
N MET A 6 7.24 -10.01 -6.72
CA MET A 6 8.47 -9.23 -6.84
C MET A 6 9.66 -9.82 -6.10
N PRO A 7 9.56 -10.29 -4.84
CA PRO A 7 10.69 -10.92 -4.18
C PRO A 7 11.23 -12.15 -4.91
N ARG A 8 10.33 -12.98 -5.46
CA ARG A 8 10.71 -14.18 -6.23
C ARG A 8 11.32 -13.81 -7.59
N ILE A 9 10.81 -12.75 -8.23
CA ILE A 9 11.33 -12.25 -9.51
C ILE A 9 12.74 -11.68 -9.31
N ILE A 10 12.98 -10.91 -8.26
CA ILE A 10 14.30 -10.36 -7.92
C ILE A 10 15.30 -11.49 -7.69
N ARG A 11 14.95 -12.48 -6.86
CA ARG A 11 15.83 -13.65 -6.63
C ARG A 11 16.11 -14.42 -7.90
N TYR A 12 15.10 -14.62 -8.75
CA TYR A 12 15.25 -15.43 -9.96
C TYR A 12 16.14 -14.76 -11.01
N TYR A 13 16.00 -13.45 -11.23
CA TYR A 13 16.72 -12.75 -12.29
C TYR A 13 18.03 -12.11 -11.84
N LEU A 14 18.15 -11.72 -10.57
CA LEU A 14 19.31 -10.99 -10.06
C LEU A 14 20.14 -11.81 -9.07
N ASP A 15 19.64 -12.96 -8.60
CA ASP A 15 20.23 -13.76 -7.52
C ASP A 15 20.47 -12.90 -6.24
N GLU A 16 19.55 -11.98 -5.97
CA GLU A 16 19.62 -11.04 -4.85
C GLU A 16 18.35 -11.09 -4.01
N ASP A 17 18.43 -10.68 -2.75
CA ASP A 17 17.26 -10.40 -1.93
C ASP A 17 16.77 -8.96 -2.16
N PRO A 18 15.44 -8.72 -2.03
CA PRO A 18 14.92 -7.37 -2.12
C PRO A 18 15.56 -6.43 -1.09
N ILE A 19 16.08 -5.28 -1.53
CA ILE A 19 16.62 -4.23 -0.64
C ILE A 19 15.51 -3.63 0.22
N LEU A 20 14.31 -3.41 -0.36
CA LEU A 20 13.15 -2.91 0.35
C LEU A 20 12.23 -4.07 0.71
N PRO A 21 11.76 -4.16 1.97
CA PRO A 21 10.82 -5.20 2.36
C PRO A 21 9.49 -5.04 1.62
N ASN A 22 8.98 -6.14 1.08
CA ASN A 22 7.65 -6.19 0.52
C ASN A 22 6.63 -6.43 1.63
N VAL A 23 5.46 -5.80 1.50
CA VAL A 23 4.31 -6.15 2.33
C VAL A 23 3.89 -7.58 1.99
N GLU A 24 3.73 -8.42 3.00
CA GLU A 24 3.21 -9.77 2.80
C GLU A 24 1.88 -9.71 2.04
N THR A 25 1.75 -10.53 1.01
CA THR A 25 0.60 -10.47 0.12
C THR A 25 0.10 -11.87 -0.16
N HIS A 26 -1.13 -12.13 0.28
CA HIS A 26 -1.81 -13.41 0.05
C HIS A 26 -2.64 -13.32 -1.23
N LEU A 27 -2.43 -14.27 -2.12
CA LEU A 27 -3.17 -14.37 -3.38
C LEU A 27 -4.39 -15.27 -3.18
N CYS A 28 -5.59 -14.69 -3.21
CA CYS A 28 -6.82 -15.48 -3.00
C CYS A 28 -7.07 -16.52 -4.12
N ARG A 29 -6.40 -16.43 -5.26
CA ARG A 29 -6.42 -17.48 -6.28
C ARG A 29 -5.70 -18.77 -5.87
N GLU A 30 -4.85 -18.72 -4.85
CA GLU A 30 -4.14 -19.85 -4.28
C GLU A 30 -4.92 -20.36 -3.05
N PRO A 31 -5.15 -21.67 -2.90
CA PRO A 31 -6.00 -22.20 -1.82
C PRO A 31 -5.57 -21.75 -0.43
N GLU A 32 -4.27 -21.73 -0.16
CA GLU A 32 -3.72 -21.30 1.12
C GLU A 32 -3.96 -19.81 1.37
N GLY A 33 -3.75 -18.96 0.36
CA GLY A 33 -3.99 -17.52 0.43
C GLY A 33 -5.46 -17.18 0.58
N LEU A 34 -6.34 -17.94 -0.07
CA LEU A 34 -7.79 -17.81 0.09
C LEU A 34 -8.21 -18.14 1.51
N GLN A 35 -7.82 -19.31 2.00
CA GLN A 35 -8.18 -19.76 3.35
C GLN A 35 -7.70 -18.75 4.42
N TYR A 36 -6.43 -18.36 4.34
CA TYR A 36 -5.87 -17.36 5.24
C TYR A 36 -6.66 -16.05 5.20
N THR A 37 -6.97 -15.56 4.00
CA THR A 37 -7.76 -14.32 3.84
C THR A 37 -9.13 -14.42 4.49
N LEU A 38 -9.84 -15.54 4.28
CA LEU A 38 -11.18 -15.74 4.83
C LEU A 38 -11.18 -15.86 6.36
N ASP A 39 -10.16 -16.45 6.94
CA ASP A 39 -10.03 -16.62 8.38
C ASP A 39 -9.67 -15.32 9.11
N HIS A 40 -8.94 -14.40 8.42
CA HIS A 40 -8.38 -13.18 9.01
C HIS A 40 -8.95 -11.89 8.38
N LEU A 41 -10.12 -11.93 7.75
CA LEU A 41 -10.74 -10.77 7.07
C LEU A 41 -10.77 -9.51 7.95
N HIS A 42 -11.02 -9.67 9.24
CA HIS A 42 -11.13 -8.56 10.21
C HIS A 42 -9.78 -7.90 10.54
N GLU A 43 -8.65 -8.50 10.14
CA GLU A 43 -7.29 -7.99 10.38
C GLU A 43 -6.63 -7.48 9.09
N LEU A 44 -7.16 -7.87 7.94
CA LEU A 44 -6.53 -7.68 6.65
C LEU A 44 -7.14 -6.53 5.85
N VAL A 45 -6.34 -6.00 4.93
CA VAL A 45 -6.80 -5.12 3.86
C VAL A 45 -6.97 -5.95 2.61
N VAL A 46 -8.21 -6.14 2.16
CA VAL A 46 -8.56 -6.91 0.96
C VAL A 46 -8.70 -5.95 -0.22
N LYS A 47 -8.02 -6.28 -1.32
CA LYS A 47 -7.90 -5.40 -2.50
C LYS A 47 -8.23 -6.14 -3.78
N PRO A 48 -9.01 -5.53 -4.70
CA PRO A 48 -9.19 -6.09 -6.04
C PRO A 48 -7.90 -5.94 -6.86
N VAL A 49 -7.60 -6.96 -7.67
CA VAL A 49 -6.38 -7.00 -8.51
C VAL A 49 -6.45 -6.02 -9.68
N GLY A 50 -7.64 -5.80 -10.24
CA GLY A 50 -7.85 -5.01 -11.44
C GLY A 50 -8.20 -3.53 -11.21
N GLU A 51 -8.36 -3.10 -9.96
CA GLU A 51 -8.79 -1.75 -9.65
C GLU A 51 -7.60 -0.84 -9.26
N ALA A 52 -7.83 0.48 -9.34
CA ALA A 52 -6.87 1.50 -8.97
C ALA A 52 -7.55 2.62 -8.16
N GLY A 53 -6.77 3.52 -7.55
CA GLY A 53 -7.29 4.69 -6.84
C GLY A 53 -7.92 4.39 -5.48
N GLY A 54 -7.79 3.16 -4.96
CA GLY A 54 -8.36 2.75 -3.67
C GLY A 54 -9.83 2.32 -3.72
N TYR A 55 -10.38 2.16 -4.92
CA TYR A 55 -11.75 1.65 -5.09
C TYR A 55 -11.83 0.16 -4.78
N GLY A 56 -12.94 -0.26 -4.19
CA GLY A 56 -13.20 -1.67 -3.87
C GLY A 56 -12.34 -2.26 -2.76
N ILE A 57 -11.55 -1.46 -2.07
CA ILE A 57 -10.73 -1.90 -0.92
C ILE A 57 -11.63 -2.07 0.30
N THR A 58 -11.50 -3.22 0.97
CA THR A 58 -12.07 -3.44 2.31
C THR A 58 -10.93 -3.40 3.34
N VAL A 59 -11.02 -2.52 4.31
CA VAL A 59 -10.08 -2.41 5.44
C VAL A 59 -10.72 -3.13 6.63
N GLY A 60 -10.36 -4.39 6.83
CA GLY A 60 -10.99 -5.29 7.81
C GLY A 60 -11.12 -4.70 9.22
N PRO A 61 -10.05 -4.11 9.81
CA PRO A 61 -10.14 -3.49 11.13
C PRO A 61 -11.14 -2.34 11.26
N HIS A 62 -11.56 -1.74 10.15
CA HIS A 62 -12.50 -0.61 10.13
C HIS A 62 -13.87 -0.98 9.56
N ALA A 63 -14.02 -2.21 9.07
CA ALA A 63 -15.24 -2.67 8.42
C ALA A 63 -16.27 -3.18 9.42
N SER A 64 -17.56 -2.93 9.13
CA SER A 64 -18.66 -3.54 9.87
C SER A 64 -18.77 -5.05 9.58
N ALA A 65 -19.50 -5.77 10.41
CA ALA A 65 -19.75 -7.21 10.19
C ALA A 65 -20.43 -7.47 8.83
N GLU A 66 -21.31 -6.58 8.41
CA GLU A 66 -22.01 -6.65 7.12
C GLU A 66 -21.05 -6.44 5.95
N GLU A 67 -20.12 -5.47 6.06
CA GLU A 67 -19.09 -5.22 5.05
C GLU A 67 -18.10 -6.37 4.95
N LEU A 68 -17.71 -6.97 6.08
CA LEU A 68 -16.85 -8.15 6.09
C LEU A 68 -17.52 -9.34 5.42
N GLU A 69 -18.80 -9.58 5.69
CA GLU A 69 -19.54 -10.67 5.03
C GLU A 69 -19.72 -10.42 3.54
N ALA A 70 -20.04 -9.19 3.13
CA ALA A 70 -20.08 -8.81 1.73
C ALA A 70 -18.72 -8.98 1.02
N CYS A 71 -17.62 -8.67 1.71
CA CYS A 71 -16.28 -8.91 1.21
C CYS A 71 -16.00 -10.41 1.07
N ARG A 72 -16.36 -11.21 2.08
CA ARG A 72 -16.24 -12.68 2.06
C ARG A 72 -16.91 -13.28 0.83
N GLN A 73 -18.14 -12.89 0.55
CA GLN A 73 -18.90 -13.40 -0.60
C GLN A 73 -18.20 -13.05 -1.92
N LYS A 74 -17.75 -11.80 -2.09
CA LYS A 74 -17.01 -11.36 -3.28
C LYS A 74 -15.73 -12.16 -3.51
N VAL A 75 -14.98 -12.42 -2.44
CA VAL A 75 -13.71 -13.18 -2.50
C VAL A 75 -14.00 -14.64 -2.85
N LEU A 76 -15.04 -15.25 -2.28
CA LEU A 76 -15.46 -16.62 -2.60
C LEU A 76 -15.96 -16.76 -4.03
N ASP A 77 -16.74 -15.80 -4.53
CA ASP A 77 -17.29 -15.83 -5.88
C ASP A 77 -16.21 -15.76 -6.96
N ARG A 78 -15.16 -14.96 -6.73
CA ARG A 78 -14.11 -14.71 -7.73
C ARG A 78 -12.73 -14.58 -7.08
N PRO A 79 -12.17 -15.66 -6.53
CA PRO A 79 -10.93 -15.61 -5.75
C PRO A 79 -9.73 -15.04 -6.52
N HIS A 80 -9.65 -15.27 -7.83
CA HIS A 80 -8.57 -14.78 -8.68
C HIS A 80 -8.52 -13.26 -8.84
N ASP A 81 -9.61 -12.57 -8.50
CA ASP A 81 -9.69 -11.10 -8.59
C ASP A 81 -9.22 -10.41 -7.30
N TRP A 82 -8.81 -11.14 -6.26
CA TRP A 82 -8.53 -10.59 -4.96
C TRP A 82 -7.15 -10.95 -4.41
N ILE A 83 -6.61 -10.02 -3.64
CA ILE A 83 -5.44 -10.20 -2.78
C ILE A 83 -5.74 -9.65 -1.40
N SER A 84 -5.03 -10.14 -0.39
CA SER A 84 -5.07 -9.53 0.93
C SER A 84 -3.66 -9.23 1.45
N GLN A 85 -3.57 -8.24 2.33
CA GLN A 85 -2.35 -7.79 2.96
C GLN A 85 -2.64 -7.42 4.42
N PRO A 86 -1.69 -7.55 5.35
CA PRO A 86 -1.83 -6.96 6.67
C PRO A 86 -2.03 -5.45 6.55
N MET A 87 -2.76 -4.87 7.50
CA MET A 87 -2.85 -3.42 7.63
C MET A 87 -1.49 -2.86 8.02
N ILE A 88 -1.02 -1.88 7.27
CA ILE A 88 0.25 -1.19 7.55
C ILE A 88 -0.07 0.15 8.19
N ASP A 89 0.57 0.44 9.30
CA ASP A 89 0.56 1.77 9.91
C ASP A 89 1.44 2.70 9.06
N LEU A 90 0.78 3.63 8.37
CA LEU A 90 1.49 4.64 7.60
C LEU A 90 2.20 5.62 8.53
N SER A 91 3.36 6.12 8.08
CA SER A 91 4.05 7.22 8.74
C SER A 91 3.13 8.43 8.92
N VAL A 92 3.40 9.21 9.96
CA VAL A 92 2.63 10.42 10.30
C VAL A 92 3.55 11.63 10.18
N ALA A 93 3.04 12.71 9.58
CA ALA A 93 3.73 13.99 9.50
C ALA A 93 2.84 15.14 9.96
N PRO A 94 3.43 16.20 10.57
CA PRO A 94 2.71 17.44 10.90
C PRO A 94 2.11 18.03 9.62
N THR A 95 0.82 18.32 9.66
CA THR A 95 0.07 18.83 8.48
C THR A 95 -0.80 19.98 8.91
N LEU A 96 -0.72 21.11 8.18
CA LEU A 96 -1.59 22.25 8.40
C LEU A 96 -3.00 21.90 7.86
N VAL A 97 -3.98 22.01 8.73
CA VAL A 97 -5.41 21.84 8.46
C VAL A 97 -6.17 23.05 9.04
N ASP A 98 -7.46 23.15 8.79
CA ASP A 98 -8.27 24.31 9.26
C ASP A 98 -8.20 24.56 10.78
N THR A 99 -7.97 23.50 11.56
CA THR A 99 -7.86 23.56 13.03
C THR A 99 -6.43 23.83 13.53
N GLY A 100 -5.44 23.96 12.64
CA GLY A 100 -4.03 24.14 12.97
C GLY A 100 -3.15 23.02 12.47
N ILE A 101 -2.02 22.77 13.15
CA ILE A 101 -1.09 21.68 12.79
C ILE A 101 -1.51 20.41 13.50
N GLU A 102 -1.87 19.40 12.73
CA GLU A 102 -2.26 18.10 13.24
C GLU A 102 -1.50 16.97 12.54
N PRO A 103 -1.31 15.80 13.21
CA PRO A 103 -0.72 14.63 12.57
C PRO A 103 -1.65 14.07 11.49
N ARG A 104 -1.07 13.72 10.34
CA ARG A 104 -1.76 13.05 9.23
C ARG A 104 -0.88 11.98 8.64
N HIS A 105 -1.49 10.89 8.22
CA HIS A 105 -0.79 9.81 7.53
C HIS A 105 -0.25 10.27 6.18
N VAL A 106 0.97 9.82 5.87
CA VAL A 106 1.67 10.15 4.63
C VAL A 106 2.22 8.89 3.97
N ASP A 107 2.34 8.94 2.64
CA ASP A 107 3.16 8.01 1.86
C ASP A 107 4.20 8.78 1.03
N LEU A 108 5.33 8.14 0.73
CA LEU A 108 6.33 8.64 -0.20
C LEU A 108 6.26 7.81 -1.49
N ARG A 109 6.19 8.50 -2.62
CA ARG A 109 6.26 7.92 -3.96
C ARG A 109 7.54 8.36 -4.62
N THR A 110 8.45 7.42 -4.79
CA THR A 110 9.71 7.62 -5.49
C THR A 110 9.52 7.40 -6.99
N PHE A 111 10.42 7.98 -7.79
CA PHE A 111 10.42 7.83 -9.25
C PHE A 111 11.77 7.26 -9.68
N ALA A 112 11.72 6.19 -10.47
CA ALA A 112 12.89 5.59 -11.09
C ALA A 112 12.69 5.50 -12.60
N VAL A 113 13.73 5.75 -13.34
CA VAL A 113 13.77 5.59 -14.80
C VAL A 113 14.88 4.61 -15.15
N THR A 114 14.52 3.55 -15.85
CA THR A 114 15.45 2.50 -16.29
C THR A 114 15.65 2.57 -17.80
N GLY A 115 16.91 2.71 -18.21
CA GLY A 115 17.37 2.57 -19.57
C GLY A 115 18.52 1.55 -19.59
N ARG A 116 19.70 1.96 -20.07
CA ARG A 116 20.93 1.21 -19.88
C ARG A 116 21.31 1.07 -18.41
N ASP A 117 21.11 2.15 -17.67
CA ASP A 117 21.31 2.25 -16.24
C ASP A 117 19.99 2.68 -15.57
N THR A 118 19.82 2.42 -14.27
CA THR A 118 18.67 2.89 -13.51
C THR A 118 19.04 4.15 -12.75
N TRP A 119 18.27 5.21 -12.98
CA TRP A 119 18.35 6.46 -12.23
C TRP A 119 17.12 6.63 -11.34
N VAL A 120 17.35 6.99 -10.09
CA VAL A 120 16.30 7.29 -9.12
C VAL A 120 16.33 8.78 -8.83
N LEU A 121 15.17 9.44 -8.95
CA LEU A 121 15.03 10.86 -8.62
C LEU A 121 15.42 11.07 -7.15
N PRO A 122 16.35 11.99 -6.84
CA PRO A 122 16.64 12.39 -5.47
C PRO A 122 15.50 13.26 -4.92
N GLY A 123 14.37 12.64 -4.65
CA GLY A 123 13.13 13.29 -4.25
C GLY A 123 11.95 12.36 -4.42
N GLY A 124 10.75 12.90 -4.37
CA GLY A 124 9.53 12.12 -4.56
C GLY A 124 8.26 12.96 -4.37
N LEU A 125 7.13 12.32 -4.54
CA LEU A 125 5.82 12.88 -4.19
C LEU A 125 5.40 12.33 -2.83
N SER A 126 5.34 13.17 -1.81
CA SER A 126 4.70 12.83 -0.55
C SER A 126 3.21 13.12 -0.64
N ARG A 127 2.38 12.12 -0.41
CA ARG A 127 0.93 12.28 -0.30
C ARG A 127 0.50 12.27 1.15
N VAL A 128 -0.58 12.99 1.45
CA VAL A 128 -1.10 13.14 2.80
C VAL A 128 -2.60 12.88 2.84
N ALA A 129 -3.06 12.11 3.84
CA ALA A 129 -4.46 11.92 4.13
C ALA A 129 -5.00 13.14 4.90
N LEU A 130 -5.79 14.01 4.28
CA LEU A 130 -6.29 15.22 4.95
C LEU A 130 -7.35 14.91 6.02
N ARG A 131 -8.10 13.81 5.88
CA ARG A 131 -9.05 13.36 6.90
C ARG A 131 -8.32 12.70 8.07
N LYS A 132 -8.64 13.13 9.29
CA LYS A 132 -8.09 12.54 10.53
C LYS A 132 -8.35 11.03 10.57
N GLY A 133 -7.30 10.25 10.85
CA GLY A 133 -7.37 8.80 10.95
C GLY A 133 -7.53 8.03 9.63
N SER A 134 -7.63 8.73 8.49
CA SER A 134 -7.69 8.05 7.19
C SER A 134 -6.33 7.52 6.77
N LEU A 135 -6.29 6.29 6.26
CA LEU A 135 -5.14 5.69 5.61
C LEU A 135 -5.13 5.90 4.07
N ILE A 136 -6.17 6.57 3.55
CA ILE A 136 -6.30 6.80 2.11
C ILE A 136 -5.69 8.16 1.79
N VAL A 137 -4.55 8.14 1.13
CA VAL A 137 -3.76 9.32 0.75
C VAL A 137 -3.98 9.76 -0.69
N ASN A 138 -4.82 9.05 -1.45
CA ASN A 138 -5.07 9.37 -2.87
C ASN A 138 -5.84 10.68 -3.02
N SER A 139 -5.36 11.55 -3.92
CA SER A 139 -6.00 12.83 -4.23
C SER A 139 -7.44 12.69 -4.76
N SER A 140 -7.73 11.61 -5.50
CA SER A 140 -9.10 11.27 -5.96
C SER A 140 -10.10 11.02 -4.82
N GLN A 141 -9.60 10.79 -3.59
CA GLN A 141 -10.41 10.56 -2.40
C GLN A 141 -10.15 11.62 -1.29
N GLY A 142 -9.77 12.82 -1.70
CA GLY A 142 -9.57 13.95 -0.79
C GLY A 142 -8.20 13.95 -0.09
N GLY A 143 -7.22 13.25 -0.61
CA GLY A 143 -5.82 13.38 -0.19
C GLY A 143 -5.16 14.62 -0.78
N GLY A 144 -4.14 15.13 -0.09
CA GLY A 144 -3.28 16.21 -0.54
C GLY A 144 -1.86 15.76 -0.85
N SER A 145 -1.00 16.72 -1.10
CA SER A 145 0.44 16.50 -1.29
C SER A 145 1.25 17.39 -0.34
N LYS A 146 2.47 16.96 -0.06
CA LYS A 146 3.48 17.72 0.69
C LYS A 146 4.77 17.73 -0.10
N ASP A 147 5.58 18.76 0.10
CA ASP A 147 6.93 18.80 -0.43
C ASP A 147 7.79 17.69 0.18
N THR A 148 8.66 17.12 -0.63
CA THR A 148 9.63 16.11 -0.20
C THR A 148 11.03 16.72 -0.28
N TRP A 149 11.69 16.82 0.86
CA TRP A 149 13.06 17.30 0.95
C TRP A 149 13.98 16.12 1.19
N VAL A 150 14.98 15.96 0.34
CA VAL A 150 16.05 14.98 0.50
C VAL A 150 17.24 15.72 1.06
N LEU A 151 17.63 15.34 2.28
CA LEU A 151 18.81 15.93 2.92
C LEU A 151 20.07 15.34 2.32
N GLU A 152 21.04 16.18 2.06
CA GLU A 152 22.38 15.76 1.67
C GLU A 152 23.09 15.11 2.88
N ASP A 153 23.74 13.98 2.66
CA ASP A 153 24.50 13.31 3.71
C ASP A 153 25.83 14.08 3.93
N ASP A 154 25.99 14.68 5.10
CA ASP A 154 27.23 15.35 5.52
C ASP A 154 28.41 14.37 5.75
N ARG A 155 28.40 13.20 5.13
CA ARG A 155 29.54 12.28 5.22
C ARG A 155 30.68 12.82 4.37
N PRO A 156 31.83 13.11 4.97
CA PRO A 156 33.04 13.49 4.21
C PRO A 156 33.39 12.32 3.26
N THR A 157 33.57 12.64 1.99
CA THR A 157 34.06 11.74 0.94
C THR A 157 35.47 11.25 1.22
#